data_13379ce5ba88b608a20828d33a2c80d8
#
_entry.id   13379ce5ba88b608a20828d33a2c80d8
#
_cell.length_a   1.000
_cell.length_b   1.000
_cell.length_c   1.000
_cell.angle_alpha   90.00
_cell.angle_beta   90.00
_cell.angle_gamma   90.00
#
_symmetry.space_group_name_H-M   'P 1'
#
loop_
_entity.id
_entity.type
_entity.pdbx_description
1 polymer ?
#
loop_
_entity_poly.entity_id
_entity_poly.type
_entity_poly.pdbx_seq_one_letter_code
_entity_poly.pdbx_strand_id
1 'polypeptide(L)'
;MSEKNDVLVQVEHLKKYFPVKGLKGPGVQAVEDISIFINRGETLGLVGESGCGKTTLGRTILQLHEPTSGKIVYDGETIFEGQNPWKRDENGIMHPVKVPRAKQAKMLPYRRKMQIIFQDPSASLDPRMTVGEIVGEALDIHKLCASKKDRTDRIKELLGRVGLNTEHANRYPHEFSGGQQQRVGIARALAVNPEFIVCDEPISALDVSIQSQVVNMLEDMQQEMGLTYLFIAHDLSVVRHISHRIGVMYLGTM
;
A
#
# COMPACT_ATOMS: atom_id res chain seq x y z
N MET A 1 2.37 -22.85 -25.45
CA MET A 1 2.01 -22.64 -24.05
C MET A 1 1.71 -21.16 -23.94
N SER A 2 0.45 -20.80 -23.70
CA SER A 2 0.01 -19.40 -23.55
C SER A 2 0.74 -18.82 -22.34
N GLU A 3 1.55 -17.77 -22.53
CA GLU A 3 2.02 -16.92 -21.43
C GLU A 3 0.77 -16.43 -20.68
N LYS A 4 0.47 -17.04 -19.55
CA LYS A 4 -0.50 -16.49 -18.62
C LYS A 4 0.03 -15.10 -18.28
N ASN A 5 -0.74 -14.08 -18.61
CA ASN A 5 -0.49 -12.70 -18.18
C ASN A 5 -0.40 -12.73 -16.65
N ASP A 6 0.82 -12.70 -16.10
CA ASP A 6 1.08 -12.84 -14.66
C ASP A 6 0.91 -11.51 -13.92
N VAL A 7 0.17 -10.59 -14.53
CA VAL A 7 -0.11 -9.26 -13.99
C VAL A 7 -1.12 -9.37 -12.85
N LEU A 8 -0.68 -9.02 -11.64
CA LEU A 8 -1.54 -8.97 -10.45
C LEU A 8 -2.29 -7.65 -10.34
N VAL A 9 -1.58 -6.53 -10.55
CA VAL A 9 -2.16 -5.18 -10.48
C VAL A 9 -1.92 -4.48 -11.81
N GLN A 10 -2.99 -3.97 -12.42
CA GLN A 10 -2.92 -3.13 -13.62
C GLN A 10 -3.66 -1.83 -13.38
N VAL A 11 -3.02 -0.74 -13.73
CA VAL A 11 -3.52 0.63 -13.59
C VAL A 11 -3.46 1.29 -14.95
N GLU A 12 -4.58 1.86 -15.39
CA GLU A 12 -4.71 2.51 -16.70
C GLU A 12 -5.23 3.93 -16.53
N HIS A 13 -4.47 4.92 -17.01
CA HIS A 13 -4.84 6.33 -17.04
C HIS A 13 -5.35 6.88 -15.70
N LEU A 14 -4.75 6.42 -14.59
CA LEU A 14 -5.19 6.75 -13.25
C LEU A 14 -4.92 8.22 -12.94
N LYS A 15 -5.95 8.89 -12.40
CA LYS A 15 -5.88 10.27 -11.94
C LYS A 15 -6.42 10.38 -10.52
N LYS A 16 -5.72 11.17 -9.70
CA LYS A 16 -6.21 11.56 -8.37
C LYS A 16 -5.99 13.04 -8.14
N TYR A 17 -7.10 13.74 -8.01
CA TYR A 17 -7.14 15.17 -7.73
C TYR A 17 -7.77 15.42 -6.37
N PHE A 18 -7.24 16.38 -5.64
CA PHE A 18 -7.78 16.82 -4.36
C PHE A 18 -8.37 18.22 -4.51
N PRO A 19 -9.69 18.40 -4.28
CA PRO A 19 -10.32 19.70 -4.39
C PRO A 19 -9.73 20.65 -3.34
N VAL A 20 -9.51 21.91 -3.73
CA VAL A 20 -9.03 22.98 -2.84
C VAL A 20 -10.18 23.94 -2.60
N LYS A 21 -10.52 24.21 -1.33
CA LYS A 21 -11.58 25.11 -0.95
C LYS A 21 -11.32 26.52 -1.49
N GLY A 22 -12.29 27.08 -2.21
CA GLY A 22 -12.18 28.42 -2.79
C GLY A 22 -11.52 28.49 -4.18
N LEU A 23 -10.92 27.40 -4.66
CA LEU A 23 -10.33 27.33 -6.00
C LEU A 23 -11.37 26.75 -6.99
N LYS A 24 -11.57 27.44 -8.14
CA LYS A 24 -12.34 26.86 -9.25
C LYS A 24 -11.41 25.94 -10.05
N GLY A 25 -11.75 24.66 -10.19
CA GLY A 25 -10.94 23.71 -10.96
C GLY A 25 -10.75 22.36 -10.23
N PRO A 26 -9.91 21.47 -10.79
CA PRO A 26 -9.69 20.13 -10.25
C PRO A 26 -8.95 20.10 -8.90
N GLY A 27 -8.34 21.24 -8.49
CA GLY A 27 -7.50 21.32 -7.31
C GLY A 27 -6.08 20.77 -7.53
N VAL A 28 -5.51 20.13 -6.50
CA VAL A 28 -4.16 19.54 -6.59
C VAL A 28 -4.23 18.24 -7.39
N GLN A 29 -3.53 18.20 -8.51
CA GLN A 29 -3.41 17.02 -9.38
C GLN A 29 -2.25 16.14 -8.89
N ALA A 30 -2.50 15.37 -7.82
CA ALA A 30 -1.44 14.59 -7.16
C ALA A 30 -1.03 13.34 -7.95
N VAL A 31 -1.92 12.79 -8.77
CA VAL A 31 -1.66 11.72 -9.73
C VAL A 31 -2.30 12.13 -11.05
N GLU A 32 -1.49 12.19 -12.10
CA GLU A 32 -1.92 12.64 -13.43
C GLU A 32 -1.53 11.62 -14.50
N ASP A 33 -2.56 10.90 -14.97
CA ASP A 33 -2.47 9.99 -16.12
C ASP A 33 -1.41 8.87 -16.01
N ILE A 34 -1.39 8.20 -14.86
CA ILE A 34 -0.43 7.10 -14.63
C ILE A 34 -1.00 5.77 -15.11
N SER A 35 -0.19 5.06 -15.92
CA SER A 35 -0.45 3.69 -16.36
C SER A 35 0.73 2.80 -15.98
N ILE A 36 0.51 1.79 -15.15
CA ILE A 36 1.52 0.84 -14.68
C ILE A 36 0.92 -0.56 -14.54
N PHE A 37 1.80 -1.56 -14.52
CA PHE A 37 1.43 -2.91 -14.12
C PHE A 37 2.48 -3.49 -13.17
N ILE A 38 2.06 -4.45 -12.34
CA ILE A 38 2.91 -5.16 -11.38
C ILE A 38 2.57 -6.65 -11.51
N ASN A 39 3.59 -7.47 -11.79
CA ASN A 39 3.42 -8.91 -11.90
C ASN A 39 3.36 -9.57 -10.52
N ARG A 40 2.83 -10.78 -10.45
CA ARG A 40 2.86 -11.57 -9.22
C ARG A 40 4.30 -11.85 -8.79
N GLY A 41 4.55 -11.73 -7.49
CA GLY A 41 5.89 -11.93 -6.93
C GLY A 41 6.91 -10.85 -7.30
N GLU A 42 6.51 -9.80 -8.06
CA GLU A 42 7.37 -8.68 -8.43
C GLU A 42 7.42 -7.62 -7.33
N THR A 43 8.58 -6.99 -7.15
CA THR A 43 8.69 -5.69 -6.48
C THR A 43 8.86 -4.60 -7.53
N LEU A 44 7.84 -3.74 -7.66
CA LEU A 44 7.95 -2.47 -8.40
C LEU A 44 8.37 -1.37 -7.43
N GLY A 45 9.59 -0.87 -7.59
CA GLY A 45 10.08 0.30 -6.85
C GLY A 45 9.52 1.60 -7.42
N LEU A 46 9.14 2.53 -6.56
CA LEU A 46 8.66 3.85 -6.98
C LEU A 46 9.48 4.93 -6.28
N VAL A 47 10.22 5.70 -7.07
CA VAL A 47 11.08 6.79 -6.59
C VAL A 47 10.62 8.14 -7.15
N GLY A 48 11.07 9.23 -6.54
CA GLY A 48 10.79 10.60 -6.95
C GLY A 48 10.88 11.55 -5.77
N GLU A 49 10.84 12.85 -6.06
CA GLU A 49 10.92 13.90 -5.04
C GLU A 49 9.80 13.79 -3.98
N SER A 50 10.06 14.32 -2.78
CA SER A 50 9.02 14.41 -1.75
C SER A 50 7.84 15.25 -2.27
N GLY A 51 6.61 14.77 -2.02
CA GLY A 51 5.39 15.44 -2.48
C GLY A 51 5.03 15.24 -3.96
N CYS A 52 5.80 14.47 -4.77
CA CYS A 52 5.47 14.23 -6.18
C CYS A 52 4.26 13.30 -6.41
N GLY A 53 3.67 12.71 -5.35
CA GLY A 53 2.44 11.92 -5.42
C GLY A 53 2.58 10.42 -5.21
N LYS A 54 3.76 9.87 -4.88
CA LYS A 54 4.02 8.42 -4.68
C LYS A 54 3.06 7.78 -3.68
N THR A 55 3.02 8.30 -2.47
CA THR A 55 2.08 7.87 -1.41
C THR A 55 0.63 7.94 -1.88
N THR A 56 0.27 9.02 -2.59
CA THR A 56 -1.08 9.19 -3.15
C THR A 56 -1.38 8.11 -4.17
N LEU A 57 -0.45 7.77 -5.06
CA LEU A 57 -0.61 6.70 -6.04
C LEU A 57 -0.86 5.35 -5.34
N GLY A 58 -0.01 4.96 -4.40
CA GLY A 58 -0.16 3.71 -3.64
C GLY A 58 -1.52 3.63 -2.91
N ARG A 59 -1.90 4.69 -2.21
CA ARG A 59 -3.20 4.77 -1.50
C ARG A 59 -4.39 4.79 -2.45
N THR A 60 -4.25 5.34 -3.65
CA THR A 60 -5.30 5.36 -4.68
C THR A 60 -5.47 3.97 -5.31
N ILE A 61 -4.39 3.23 -5.56
CA ILE A 61 -4.44 1.84 -6.02
C ILE A 61 -5.20 0.97 -5.01
N LEU A 62 -4.91 1.13 -3.73
CA LEU A 62 -5.63 0.44 -2.64
C LEU A 62 -7.06 0.98 -2.40
N GLN A 63 -7.48 2.02 -3.10
CA GLN A 63 -8.75 2.72 -2.87
C GLN A 63 -8.95 3.18 -1.41
N LEU A 64 -7.86 3.60 -0.76
CA LEU A 64 -7.90 4.39 0.47
C LEU A 64 -8.20 5.86 0.14
N HIS A 65 -7.78 6.31 -1.05
CA HIS A 65 -8.28 7.51 -1.71
C HIS A 65 -9.09 7.10 -2.92
N GLU A 66 -10.33 7.57 -3.01
CA GLU A 66 -11.16 7.33 -4.20
C GLU A 66 -10.49 7.95 -5.43
N PRO A 67 -10.25 7.19 -6.52
CA PRO A 67 -9.67 7.74 -7.74
C PRO A 67 -10.59 8.80 -8.36
N THR A 68 -10.01 9.81 -9.02
CA THR A 68 -10.78 10.80 -9.79
C THR A 68 -11.25 10.20 -11.10
N SER A 69 -10.38 9.44 -11.77
CA SER A 69 -10.68 8.71 -13.01
C SER A 69 -9.62 7.65 -13.30
N GLY A 70 -9.83 6.89 -14.37
CA GLY A 70 -8.95 5.81 -14.80
C GLY A 70 -9.54 4.44 -14.48
N LYS A 71 -8.69 3.42 -14.54
CA LYS A 71 -9.10 2.05 -14.28
C LYS A 71 -8.06 1.32 -13.44
N ILE A 72 -8.52 0.52 -12.49
CA ILE A 72 -7.69 -0.34 -11.66
C ILE A 72 -8.23 -1.77 -11.79
N VAL A 73 -7.36 -2.67 -12.21
CA VAL A 73 -7.64 -4.11 -12.32
C VAL A 73 -6.75 -4.84 -11.31
N TYR A 74 -7.33 -5.74 -10.57
CA TYR A 74 -6.65 -6.62 -9.64
C TYR A 74 -6.97 -8.07 -9.97
N ASP A 75 -5.96 -8.88 -10.26
CA ASP A 75 -6.12 -10.30 -10.60
C ASP A 75 -7.13 -10.53 -11.74
N GLY A 76 -7.09 -9.69 -12.79
CA GLY A 76 -8.01 -9.72 -13.92
C GLY A 76 -9.39 -9.11 -13.66
N GLU A 77 -9.73 -8.76 -12.41
CA GLU A 77 -11.01 -8.14 -12.04
C GLU A 77 -10.92 -6.62 -11.96
N THR A 78 -11.80 -5.89 -12.63
CA THR A 78 -11.87 -4.43 -12.53
C THR A 78 -12.45 -4.03 -11.18
N ILE A 79 -11.61 -3.42 -10.32
CA ILE A 79 -12.02 -2.95 -8.99
C ILE A 79 -12.44 -1.48 -8.98
N PHE A 80 -11.98 -0.71 -9.97
CA PHE A 80 -12.42 0.68 -10.21
C PHE A 80 -12.37 1.00 -11.71
N GLU A 81 -13.38 1.73 -12.20
CA GLU A 81 -13.39 2.31 -13.54
C GLU A 81 -14.23 3.59 -13.55
N GLY A 82 -13.61 4.71 -13.88
CA GLY A 82 -14.24 6.03 -13.89
C GLY A 82 -13.71 6.96 -14.97
N GLN A 83 -14.59 7.80 -15.51
CA GLN A 83 -14.22 8.83 -16.50
C GLN A 83 -13.78 10.11 -15.80
N ASN A 84 -12.87 10.86 -16.44
CA ASN A 84 -12.39 12.13 -15.89
C ASN A 84 -13.50 13.19 -15.90
N PRO A 85 -13.89 13.75 -14.75
CA PRO A 85 -14.91 14.80 -14.67
C PRO A 85 -14.39 16.19 -15.08
N TRP A 86 -13.15 16.26 -15.58
CA TRP A 86 -12.52 17.49 -16.02
C TRP A 86 -12.04 17.35 -17.46
N LYS A 87 -12.27 18.38 -18.30
CA LYS A 87 -11.77 18.48 -19.67
C LYS A 87 -10.96 19.75 -19.82
N ARG A 88 -9.77 19.64 -20.43
CA ARG A 88 -8.90 20.77 -20.75
C ARG A 88 -9.35 21.38 -22.08
N ASP A 89 -9.49 22.73 -22.14
CA ASP A 89 -9.75 23.45 -23.36
C ASP A 89 -8.45 23.77 -24.13
N GLU A 90 -8.57 24.47 -25.27
CA GLU A 90 -7.45 24.88 -26.13
C GLU A 90 -6.45 25.80 -25.43
N ASN A 91 -6.90 26.54 -24.40
CA ASN A 91 -6.08 27.45 -23.60
C ASN A 91 -5.46 26.75 -22.37
N GLY A 92 -5.67 25.42 -22.21
CA GLY A 92 -5.16 24.65 -21.08
C GLY A 92 -6.01 24.76 -19.81
N ILE A 93 -7.18 25.42 -19.84
CA ILE A 93 -8.07 25.60 -18.68
C ILE A 93 -8.92 24.35 -18.50
N MET A 94 -9.04 23.89 -17.24
CA MET A 94 -9.84 22.71 -16.89
C MET A 94 -11.29 23.11 -16.59
N HIS A 95 -12.22 22.52 -17.32
CA HIS A 95 -13.66 22.71 -17.16
C HIS A 95 -14.32 21.45 -16.65
N PRO A 96 -15.30 21.55 -15.73
CA PRO A 96 -16.04 20.38 -15.26
C PRO A 96 -16.95 19.87 -16.38
N VAL A 97 -16.99 18.54 -16.55
CA VAL A 97 -17.90 17.88 -17.47
C VAL A 97 -18.72 16.82 -16.73
N LYS A 98 -19.95 16.61 -17.19
CA LYS A 98 -20.83 15.60 -16.62
C LYS A 98 -20.36 14.21 -17.09
N VAL A 99 -20.00 13.35 -16.16
CA VAL A 99 -19.60 11.97 -16.42
C VAL A 99 -20.51 10.98 -15.69
N PRO A 100 -20.64 9.73 -16.18
CA PRO A 100 -21.32 8.67 -15.45
C PRO A 100 -20.65 8.42 -14.08
N ARG A 101 -21.44 7.89 -13.13
CA ARG A 101 -20.88 7.46 -11.85
C ARG A 101 -19.84 6.35 -12.09
N ALA A 102 -18.69 6.46 -11.45
CA ALA A 102 -17.65 5.44 -11.51
C ALA A 102 -18.15 4.07 -11.03
N LYS A 103 -17.68 3.02 -11.68
CA LYS A 103 -17.88 1.64 -11.22
C LYS A 103 -16.83 1.34 -10.17
N GLN A 104 -17.25 0.87 -9.02
CA GLN A 104 -16.37 0.52 -7.90
C GLN A 104 -16.80 -0.80 -7.28
N ALA A 105 -15.86 -1.71 -7.08
CA ALA A 105 -16.09 -2.98 -6.41
C ALA A 105 -16.35 -2.79 -4.90
N LYS A 106 -16.98 -3.77 -4.27
CA LYS A 106 -17.03 -3.85 -2.82
C LYS A 106 -15.65 -4.22 -2.30
N MET A 107 -14.98 -3.31 -1.59
CA MET A 107 -13.56 -3.43 -1.23
C MET A 107 -13.24 -4.45 -0.13
N LEU A 108 -14.20 -4.91 0.67
CA LEU A 108 -13.91 -5.81 1.80
C LEU A 108 -13.15 -7.10 1.42
N PRO A 109 -13.48 -7.82 0.34
CA PRO A 109 -12.67 -8.97 -0.10
C PRO A 109 -11.25 -8.59 -0.51
N TYR A 110 -11.09 -7.45 -1.16
CA TYR A 110 -9.78 -6.96 -1.61
C TYR A 110 -8.93 -6.42 -0.45
N ARG A 111 -9.54 -5.94 0.66
CA ARG A 111 -8.81 -5.56 1.88
C ARG A 111 -8.04 -6.72 2.50
N ARG A 112 -8.47 -7.96 2.28
CA ARG A 112 -7.71 -9.14 2.68
C ARG A 112 -6.50 -9.38 1.77
N LYS A 113 -6.65 -9.14 0.47
CA LYS A 113 -5.64 -9.44 -0.56
C LYS A 113 -4.60 -8.33 -0.71
N MET A 114 -5.00 -7.08 -0.45
CA MET A 114 -4.18 -5.88 -0.66
C MET A 114 -4.00 -5.13 0.65
N GLN A 115 -2.76 -4.96 1.10
CA GLN A 115 -2.41 -4.34 2.37
C GLN A 115 -1.45 -3.16 2.19
N ILE A 116 -1.22 -2.41 3.26
CA ILE A 116 -0.29 -1.29 3.30
C ILE A 116 0.59 -1.37 4.55
N ILE A 117 1.88 -1.10 4.36
CA ILE A 117 2.82 -0.78 5.43
C ILE A 117 3.04 0.72 5.38
N PHE A 118 2.73 1.42 6.47
CA PHE A 118 2.76 2.88 6.52
C PHE A 118 4.15 3.44 6.83
N GLN A 119 4.37 4.68 6.42
CA GLN A 119 5.59 5.45 6.62
C GLN A 119 5.90 5.72 8.10
N ASP A 120 4.88 6.12 8.87
CA ASP A 120 5.01 6.40 10.30
C ASP A 120 4.35 5.27 11.09
N PRO A 121 5.15 4.38 11.70
CA PRO A 121 4.62 3.29 12.50
C PRO A 121 3.87 3.81 13.74
N SER A 122 4.35 4.88 14.39
CA SER A 122 3.73 5.43 15.59
C SER A 122 2.35 6.00 15.31
N ALA A 123 2.19 6.74 14.22
CA ALA A 123 0.89 7.29 13.82
C ALA A 123 -0.08 6.23 13.27
N SER A 124 0.44 5.07 12.85
CA SER A 124 -0.37 4.01 12.23
C SER A 124 -0.92 2.96 13.22
N LEU A 125 -0.43 2.94 14.45
CA LEU A 125 -0.84 2.01 15.50
C LEU A 125 -1.71 2.75 16.54
N ASP A 126 -2.88 2.21 16.89
CA ASP A 126 -3.70 2.80 17.96
C ASP A 126 -2.99 2.63 19.31
N PRO A 127 -2.58 3.72 19.99
CA PRO A 127 -1.83 3.64 21.24
C PRO A 127 -2.63 3.05 22.40
N ARG A 128 -3.94 2.90 22.28
CA ARG A 128 -4.84 2.34 23.28
C ARG A 128 -5.01 0.83 23.15
N MET A 129 -4.57 0.25 22.04
CA MET A 129 -4.64 -1.18 21.77
C MET A 129 -3.30 -1.84 22.08
N THR A 130 -3.33 -3.06 22.57
CA THR A 130 -2.12 -3.89 22.69
C THR A 130 -1.65 -4.35 21.29
N VAL A 131 -0.39 -4.72 21.18
CA VAL A 131 0.18 -5.25 19.92
C VAL A 131 -0.61 -6.47 19.43
N GLY A 132 -1.03 -7.35 20.34
CA GLY A 132 -1.85 -8.51 19.99
C GLY A 132 -3.24 -8.13 19.48
N GLU A 133 -3.85 -7.06 19.99
CA GLU A 133 -5.12 -6.53 19.47
C GLU A 133 -4.94 -5.93 18.09
N ILE A 134 -3.89 -5.11 17.88
CA ILE A 134 -3.57 -4.48 16.59
C ILE A 134 -3.34 -5.53 15.49
N VAL A 135 -2.51 -6.54 15.76
CA VAL A 135 -2.23 -7.61 14.79
C VAL A 135 -3.46 -8.51 14.59
N GLY A 136 -4.23 -8.76 15.66
CA GLY A 136 -5.38 -9.62 15.65
C GLY A 136 -6.65 -8.99 15.05
N GLU A 137 -6.75 -7.67 14.97
CA GLU A 137 -7.95 -6.97 14.47
C GLU A 137 -8.38 -7.46 13.08
N ALA A 138 -7.43 -7.55 12.16
CA ALA A 138 -7.70 -8.02 10.81
C ALA A 138 -8.13 -9.49 10.76
N LEU A 139 -7.60 -10.34 11.66
CA LEU A 139 -8.03 -11.73 11.82
C LEU A 139 -9.50 -11.80 12.24
N ASP A 140 -9.91 -10.92 13.15
CA ASP A 140 -11.28 -10.87 13.67
C ASP A 140 -12.27 -10.36 12.61
N ILE A 141 -11.93 -9.25 11.92
CA ILE A 141 -12.75 -8.65 10.85
C ILE A 141 -13.02 -9.66 9.73
N HIS A 142 -12.01 -10.39 9.32
CA HIS A 142 -12.10 -11.37 8.23
C HIS A 142 -12.43 -12.79 8.70
N LYS A 143 -12.66 -12.99 10.00
CA LYS A 143 -13.05 -14.28 10.62
C LYS A 143 -12.10 -15.43 10.25
N LEU A 144 -10.79 -15.17 10.36
CA LEU A 144 -9.75 -16.10 9.90
C LEU A 144 -9.35 -17.14 10.95
N CYS A 145 -9.82 -17.00 12.19
CA CYS A 145 -9.50 -17.91 13.29
C CYS A 145 -10.76 -18.65 13.77
N ALA A 146 -10.63 -19.95 13.98
CA ALA A 146 -11.74 -20.80 14.45
C ALA A 146 -11.99 -20.67 15.96
N SER A 147 -10.99 -20.27 16.74
CA SER A 147 -11.05 -20.16 18.20
C SER A 147 -10.15 -19.04 18.74
N LYS A 148 -10.36 -18.66 20.01
CA LYS A 148 -9.46 -17.73 20.71
C LYS A 148 -8.03 -18.25 20.79
N LYS A 149 -7.85 -19.57 20.96
CA LYS A 149 -6.51 -20.19 20.99
C LYS A 149 -5.83 -20.05 19.63
N ASP A 150 -6.51 -20.41 18.55
CA ASP A 150 -6.03 -20.30 17.18
C ASP A 150 -5.62 -18.85 16.86
N ARG A 151 -6.44 -17.86 17.24
CA ARG A 151 -6.11 -16.43 17.13
C ARG A 151 -4.80 -16.07 17.88
N THR A 152 -4.67 -16.54 19.12
CA THR A 152 -3.49 -16.25 19.93
C THR A 152 -2.23 -16.89 19.33
N ASP A 153 -2.34 -18.14 18.89
CA ASP A 153 -1.23 -18.88 18.26
C ASP A 153 -0.80 -18.20 16.95
N ARG A 154 -1.77 -17.75 16.13
CA ARG A 154 -1.49 -17.01 14.90
C ARG A 154 -0.82 -15.65 15.16
N ILE A 155 -1.23 -14.89 16.17
CA ILE A 155 -0.58 -13.64 16.56
C ILE A 155 0.87 -13.89 16.97
N LYS A 156 1.13 -14.91 17.79
CA LYS A 156 2.47 -15.29 18.22
C LYS A 156 3.35 -15.68 17.02
N GLU A 157 2.82 -16.45 16.10
CA GLU A 157 3.51 -16.82 14.85
C GLU A 157 3.92 -15.57 14.07
N LEU A 158 2.98 -14.64 13.85
CA LEU A 158 3.22 -13.39 13.11
C LEU A 158 4.28 -12.51 13.79
N LEU A 159 4.24 -12.37 15.12
CA LEU A 159 5.25 -11.64 15.88
C LEU A 159 6.63 -12.30 15.75
N GLY A 160 6.69 -13.62 15.83
CA GLY A 160 7.92 -14.38 15.62
C GLY A 160 8.51 -14.19 14.22
N ARG A 161 7.67 -14.21 13.16
CA ARG A 161 8.08 -13.98 11.77
C ARG A 161 8.75 -12.62 11.57
N VAL A 162 8.29 -11.57 12.27
CA VAL A 162 8.92 -10.24 12.19
C VAL A 162 10.05 -10.04 13.22
N GLY A 163 10.49 -11.12 13.88
CA GLY A 163 11.60 -11.08 14.86
C GLY A 163 11.25 -10.36 16.16
N LEU A 164 9.98 -10.33 16.56
CA LEU A 164 9.53 -9.83 17.86
C LEU A 164 9.31 -10.99 18.84
N ASN A 165 9.56 -10.71 20.13
CA ASN A 165 9.23 -11.67 21.17
C ASN A 165 7.70 -11.88 21.24
N THR A 166 7.26 -13.13 21.16
CA THR A 166 5.85 -13.52 21.16
C THR A 166 5.11 -13.15 22.43
N GLU A 167 5.84 -12.99 23.57
CA GLU A 167 5.27 -12.55 24.84
C GLU A 167 4.91 -11.05 24.85
N HIS A 168 5.43 -10.28 23.88
CA HIS A 168 5.13 -8.86 23.76
C HIS A 168 3.73 -8.55 23.22
N ALA A 169 2.93 -9.57 22.90
CA ALA A 169 1.56 -9.38 22.41
C ALA A 169 0.67 -8.52 23.35
N ASN A 170 0.95 -8.56 24.67
CA ASN A 170 0.20 -7.80 25.68
C ASN A 170 0.73 -6.39 25.93
N ARG A 171 1.81 -5.98 25.26
CA ARG A 171 2.39 -4.64 25.41
C ARG A 171 1.71 -3.64 24.48
N TYR A 172 1.83 -2.37 24.84
CA TYR A 172 1.33 -1.25 24.06
C TYR A 172 2.39 -0.71 23.08
N PRO A 173 2.01 -0.08 21.96
CA PRO A 173 2.96 0.45 20.98
C PRO A 173 4.04 1.37 21.56
N HIS A 174 3.70 2.22 22.54
CA HIS A 174 4.64 3.16 23.16
C HIS A 174 5.76 2.49 23.97
N GLU A 175 5.65 1.20 24.27
CA GLU A 175 6.70 0.41 24.95
C GLU A 175 7.76 -0.15 23.98
N PHE A 176 7.64 0.13 22.68
CA PHE A 176 8.50 -0.38 21.63
C PHE A 176 9.32 0.75 20.98
N SER A 177 10.54 0.42 20.53
CA SER A 177 11.31 1.31 19.65
C SER A 177 10.62 1.50 18.30
N GLY A 178 10.97 2.57 17.56
CA GLY A 178 10.41 2.83 16.22
C GLY A 178 10.55 1.64 15.25
N GLY A 179 11.72 0.98 15.27
CA GLY A 179 11.94 -0.23 14.46
C GLY A 179 11.08 -1.43 14.88
N GLN A 180 10.81 -1.57 16.18
CA GLN A 180 9.89 -2.60 16.68
C GLN A 180 8.44 -2.28 16.33
N GLN A 181 8.03 -1.01 16.42
CA GLN A 181 6.70 -0.56 15.98
C GLN A 181 6.49 -0.81 14.48
N GLN A 182 7.51 -0.58 13.66
CA GLN A 182 7.47 -0.90 12.22
C GLN A 182 7.26 -2.40 12.00
N ARG A 183 7.95 -3.24 12.75
CA ARG A 183 7.76 -4.71 12.69
C ARG A 183 6.33 -5.12 13.11
N VAL A 184 5.72 -4.43 14.07
CA VAL A 184 4.29 -4.62 14.42
C VAL A 184 3.40 -4.24 13.24
N GLY A 185 3.66 -3.12 12.57
CA GLY A 185 2.94 -2.70 11.37
C GLY A 185 3.04 -3.72 10.22
N ILE A 186 4.22 -4.32 10.04
CA ILE A 186 4.44 -5.40 9.06
C ILE A 186 3.65 -6.67 9.48
N ALA A 187 3.72 -7.08 10.74
CA ALA A 187 2.96 -8.24 11.24
C ALA A 187 1.44 -8.04 11.05
N ARG A 188 0.93 -6.83 11.28
CA ARG A 188 -0.47 -6.47 11.01
C ARG A 188 -0.84 -6.65 9.54
N ALA A 189 0.00 -6.16 8.62
CA ALA A 189 -0.25 -6.31 7.19
C ALA A 189 -0.26 -7.78 6.75
N LEU A 190 0.61 -8.61 7.34
CA LEU A 190 0.72 -10.04 7.03
C LEU A 190 -0.40 -10.90 7.64
N ALA A 191 -1.14 -10.39 8.63
CA ALA A 191 -2.13 -11.16 9.37
C ALA A 191 -3.20 -11.84 8.49
N VAL A 192 -3.57 -11.19 7.39
CA VAL A 192 -4.61 -11.66 6.46
C VAL A 192 -4.07 -12.51 5.30
N ASN A 193 -2.77 -12.84 5.27
CA ASN A 193 -2.09 -13.49 4.16
C ASN A 193 -2.34 -12.76 2.83
N PRO A 194 -1.86 -11.51 2.70
CA PRO A 194 -2.08 -10.71 1.49
C PRO A 194 -1.30 -11.28 0.29
N GLU A 195 -1.71 -10.89 -0.91
CA GLU A 195 -0.99 -11.17 -2.16
C GLU A 195 -0.20 -9.93 -2.62
N PHE A 196 -0.68 -8.73 -2.24
CA PHE A 196 -0.10 -7.44 -2.64
C PHE A 196 0.04 -6.51 -1.45
N ILE A 197 1.21 -5.87 -1.31
CA ILE A 197 1.47 -4.89 -0.26
C ILE A 197 2.07 -3.61 -0.86
N VAL A 198 1.48 -2.47 -0.54
CA VAL A 198 2.09 -1.16 -0.75
C VAL A 198 2.97 -0.85 0.45
N CYS A 199 4.27 -0.78 0.26
CA CYS A 199 5.23 -0.35 1.26
C CYS A 199 5.46 1.16 1.09
N ASP A 200 4.73 1.99 1.86
CA ASP A 200 4.76 3.45 1.78
C ASP A 200 5.87 3.99 2.68
N GLU A 201 7.08 4.17 2.12
CA GLU A 201 8.31 4.60 2.81
C GLU A 201 8.59 3.82 4.11
N PRO A 202 8.63 2.48 4.09
CA PRO A 202 8.58 1.64 5.29
C PRO A 202 9.82 1.73 6.19
N ILE A 203 10.85 2.44 5.75
CA ILE A 203 12.15 2.54 6.44
C ILE A 203 12.57 3.99 6.72
N SER A 204 11.82 5.00 6.26
CA SER A 204 12.24 6.41 6.29
C SER A 204 12.46 6.97 7.70
N ALA A 205 11.75 6.44 8.69
CA ALA A 205 11.83 6.87 10.10
C ALA A 205 12.80 6.02 10.94
N LEU A 206 13.61 5.15 10.33
CA LEU A 206 14.45 4.17 11.01
C LEU A 206 15.94 4.49 10.84
N ASP A 207 16.74 4.08 11.83
CA ASP A 207 18.21 4.11 11.73
C ASP A 207 18.72 3.16 10.64
N VAL A 208 19.85 3.50 10.01
CA VAL A 208 20.41 2.77 8.84
C VAL A 208 20.56 1.26 9.11
N SER A 209 21.02 0.87 10.30
CA SER A 209 21.17 -0.54 10.68
C SER A 209 19.84 -1.29 10.75
N ILE A 210 18.79 -0.61 11.19
CA ILE A 210 17.44 -1.18 11.26
C ILE A 210 16.78 -1.20 9.88
N GLN A 211 17.04 -0.18 9.04
CA GLN A 211 16.55 -0.16 7.64
C GLN A 211 16.94 -1.44 6.89
N SER A 212 18.23 -1.81 6.92
CA SER A 212 18.71 -3.02 6.26
C SER A 212 18.03 -4.30 6.76
N GLN A 213 17.79 -4.39 8.08
CA GLN A 213 17.07 -5.54 8.65
C GLN A 213 15.62 -5.63 8.17
N VAL A 214 14.93 -4.48 8.04
CA VAL A 214 13.54 -4.44 7.56
C VAL A 214 13.48 -4.79 6.07
N VAL A 215 14.42 -4.31 5.26
CA VAL A 215 14.49 -4.62 3.82
C VAL A 215 14.72 -6.11 3.62
N ASN A 216 15.74 -6.70 4.26
CA ASN A 216 16.01 -8.13 4.15
C ASN A 216 14.79 -8.97 4.60
N MET A 217 14.14 -8.58 5.69
CA MET A 217 12.92 -9.25 6.16
C MET A 217 11.79 -9.19 5.11
N LEU A 218 11.60 -8.06 4.41
CA LEU A 218 10.61 -7.96 3.34
C LEU A 218 10.97 -8.84 2.13
N GLU A 219 12.25 -8.94 1.78
CA GLU A 219 12.73 -9.85 0.73
C GLU A 219 12.52 -11.31 1.10
N ASP A 220 12.87 -11.72 2.31
CA ASP A 220 12.64 -13.08 2.82
C ASP A 220 11.15 -13.43 2.75
N MET A 221 10.27 -12.53 3.20
CA MET A 221 8.83 -12.72 3.14
C MET A 221 8.30 -12.78 1.70
N GLN A 222 8.87 -12.01 0.78
CA GLN A 222 8.52 -12.10 -0.64
C GLN A 222 8.83 -13.49 -1.19
N GLN A 223 10.02 -14.02 -0.90
CA GLN A 223 10.44 -15.34 -1.37
C GLN A 223 9.61 -16.47 -0.74
N GLU A 224 9.36 -16.41 0.58
CA GLU A 224 8.63 -17.45 1.30
C GLU A 224 7.12 -17.47 0.99
N MET A 225 6.51 -16.31 0.80
CA MET A 225 5.04 -16.17 0.69
C MET A 225 4.58 -15.80 -0.73
N GLY A 226 5.51 -15.55 -1.66
CA GLY A 226 5.17 -15.09 -3.02
C GLY A 226 4.54 -13.70 -3.06
N LEU A 227 4.92 -12.81 -2.14
CA LEU A 227 4.34 -11.48 -2.02
C LEU A 227 4.72 -10.59 -3.20
N THR A 228 3.80 -9.73 -3.58
CA THR A 228 3.99 -8.69 -4.60
C THR A 228 4.06 -7.34 -3.91
N TYR A 229 5.05 -6.51 -4.25
CA TYR A 229 5.24 -5.20 -3.62
C TYR A 229 5.15 -4.03 -4.60
N LEU A 230 4.51 -2.95 -4.16
CA LEU A 230 4.80 -1.59 -4.61
C LEU A 230 5.64 -0.92 -3.52
N PHE A 231 6.95 -0.81 -3.75
CA PHE A 231 7.90 -0.29 -2.76
C PHE A 231 8.20 1.17 -3.03
N ILE A 232 7.69 2.06 -2.20
CA ILE A 232 7.87 3.51 -2.29
C ILE A 232 8.99 3.91 -1.35
N ALA A 233 10.02 4.57 -1.86
CA ALA A 233 11.05 5.18 -1.03
C ALA A 233 11.68 6.38 -1.76
N HIS A 234 12.41 7.21 -1.02
CA HIS A 234 13.20 8.32 -1.57
C HIS A 234 14.67 7.93 -1.79
N ASP A 235 15.16 6.88 -1.13
CA ASP A 235 16.53 6.38 -1.29
C ASP A 235 16.58 5.39 -2.46
N LEU A 236 17.25 5.84 -3.55
CA LEU A 236 17.41 5.05 -4.77
C LEU A 236 18.26 3.79 -4.53
N SER A 237 19.20 3.81 -3.58
CA SER A 237 20.08 2.67 -3.28
C SER A 237 19.27 1.50 -2.73
N VAL A 238 18.37 1.78 -1.80
CA VAL A 238 17.47 0.77 -1.23
C VAL A 238 16.48 0.25 -2.28
N VAL A 239 15.86 1.17 -3.05
CA VAL A 239 14.91 0.78 -4.09
C VAL A 239 15.59 -0.10 -5.15
N ARG A 240 16.82 0.24 -5.56
CA ARG A 240 17.58 -0.59 -6.52
C ARG A 240 17.90 -1.99 -5.98
N HIS A 241 18.08 -2.11 -4.67
CA HIS A 241 18.37 -3.39 -4.03
C HIS A 241 17.17 -4.34 -4.06
N ILE A 242 16.00 -3.86 -3.59
CA ILE A 242 14.81 -4.71 -3.41
C ILE A 242 13.94 -4.85 -4.69
N SER A 243 14.11 -3.96 -5.69
CA SER A 243 13.15 -3.86 -6.80
C SER A 243 13.61 -4.58 -8.06
N HIS A 244 12.68 -5.26 -8.71
CA HIS A 244 12.87 -5.87 -10.04
C HIS A 244 12.78 -4.82 -11.16
N ARG A 245 11.88 -3.84 -11.01
CA ARG A 245 11.67 -2.69 -11.90
C ARG A 245 11.50 -1.43 -11.07
N ILE A 246 11.87 -0.28 -11.66
CA ILE A 246 11.77 1.02 -11.00
C ILE A 246 10.97 1.96 -11.87
N GLY A 247 9.96 2.59 -11.27
CA GLY A 247 9.24 3.73 -11.81
C GLY A 247 9.75 5.03 -11.19
N VAL A 248 9.91 6.07 -12.00
CA VAL A 248 10.30 7.40 -11.53
C VAL A 248 9.12 8.33 -11.64
N MET A 249 8.69 8.90 -10.53
CA MET A 249 7.54 9.80 -10.48
C MET A 249 7.98 11.26 -10.28
N TYR A 250 7.45 12.16 -11.11
CA TYR A 250 7.72 13.59 -11.06
C TYR A 250 6.43 14.38 -11.25
N LEU A 251 6.10 15.27 -10.31
CA LEU A 251 4.92 16.16 -10.35
C LEU A 251 3.62 15.44 -10.74
N GLY A 252 3.36 14.27 -10.18
CA GLY A 252 2.14 13.51 -10.41
C GLY A 252 2.15 12.61 -11.66
N THR A 253 3.19 12.65 -12.47
CA THR A 253 3.37 11.83 -13.69
C THR A 253 4.51 10.80 -13.53
N MET A 254 4.59 9.82 -14.44
CA MET A 254 5.63 8.79 -14.46
C MET A 254 6.36 8.80 -15.79
#